data_121eef6d43f93de23334a398057d64e5
#
_entry.id   121eef6d43f93de23334a398057d64e5
#
_cell.length_a   1.000
_cell.length_b   1.000
_cell.length_c   1.000
_cell.angle_alpha   90.00
_cell.angle_beta   90.00
_cell.angle_gamma   90.00
#
_symmetry.space_group_name_H-M   'P 1'
#
loop_
_entity.id
_entity.type
_entity.pdbx_description
1 polymer ?
#
loop_
_entity_poly.entity_id
_entity_poly.type
_entity_poly.pdbx_seq_one_letter_code
_entity_poly.pdbx_strand_id
1 'polypeptide(L)'
;VPYTVNGPFELNERGIFFTDLAVTDRFGSKGKMSGKFGYNYFRDLHLDTKVTFTNFQCLDTRETDNEYFYGQAFATGSVHLKGPLEKINIDIDVVSNKNTSIHIPLQNSATASQTNLLTFVEPFKDRKVDVYDSLQTIKANLVKKSTELSVDVDARVTPDAEVMIEIDKSVGDVIKARGNGVIGLSINPSRDIFDLYGDYHVTDGSYKFVLA
;
A
#
# COMPACT_ATOMS: atom_id res chain seq x y z
N VAL A 1 1.46 -10.39 -1.99
CA VAL A 1 0.65 -11.44 -2.64
C VAL A 1 1.23 -11.76 -4.01
N PRO A 2 1.49 -13.04 -4.38
CA PRO A 2 1.96 -13.41 -5.71
C PRO A 2 0.79 -13.50 -6.70
N TYR A 3 1.00 -12.99 -7.92
CA TYR A 3 0.07 -13.11 -9.03
C TYR A 3 0.77 -13.71 -10.25
N THR A 4 0.02 -14.43 -11.06
CA THR A 4 0.47 -14.94 -12.36
C THR A 4 -0.19 -14.13 -13.46
N VAL A 5 0.60 -13.63 -14.41
CA VAL A 5 0.11 -12.90 -15.58
C VAL A 5 0.42 -13.70 -16.83
N ASN A 6 -0.57 -13.88 -17.69
CA ASN A 6 -0.43 -14.65 -18.92
C ASN A 6 -1.25 -14.01 -20.05
N GLY A 7 -0.64 -13.95 -21.24
CA GLY A 7 -1.30 -13.46 -22.45
C GLY A 7 -0.32 -12.76 -23.41
N PRO A 8 -0.79 -12.36 -24.58
CA PRO A 8 0.02 -11.69 -25.58
C PRO A 8 0.27 -10.22 -25.22
N PHE A 9 1.40 -9.70 -25.63
CA PHE A 9 1.73 -8.28 -25.60
C PHE A 9 2.37 -7.88 -26.93
N GLU A 10 2.24 -6.61 -27.27
CA GLU A 10 2.88 -5.98 -28.39
C GLU A 10 4.03 -5.11 -27.92
N LEU A 11 5.19 -5.27 -28.53
CA LEU A 11 6.37 -4.46 -28.28
C LEU A 11 6.69 -3.65 -29.54
N ASN A 12 6.78 -2.32 -29.41
CA ASN A 12 7.18 -1.44 -30.49
C ASN A 12 8.04 -0.28 -29.97
N GLU A 13 8.41 0.67 -30.83
CA GLU A 13 9.27 1.81 -30.46
C GLU A 13 8.69 2.74 -29.38
N ARG A 14 7.37 2.68 -29.12
CA ARG A 14 6.66 3.53 -28.17
C ARG A 14 6.42 2.86 -26.83
N GLY A 15 6.63 1.53 -26.74
CA GLY A 15 6.41 0.82 -25.51
C GLY A 15 5.93 -0.62 -25.66
N ILE A 16 5.47 -1.16 -24.55
CA ILE A 16 4.82 -2.45 -24.43
C ILE A 16 3.33 -2.20 -24.24
N PHE A 17 2.52 -2.79 -25.09
CA PHE A 17 1.06 -2.68 -25.08
C PHE A 17 0.46 -4.05 -24.82
N PHE A 18 -0.54 -4.10 -23.98
CA PHE A 18 -1.23 -5.34 -23.68
C PHE A 18 -2.71 -5.11 -23.44
N THR A 19 -3.51 -6.06 -23.91
CA THR A 19 -4.98 -6.03 -23.82
C THR A 19 -5.45 -7.36 -23.27
N ASP A 20 -6.29 -7.31 -22.23
CA ASP A 20 -6.94 -8.49 -21.63
C ASP A 20 -5.96 -9.61 -21.22
N LEU A 21 -4.75 -9.26 -20.72
CA LEU A 21 -3.90 -10.27 -20.10
C LEU A 21 -4.63 -10.92 -18.92
N ALA A 22 -4.61 -12.24 -18.88
CA ALA A 22 -5.16 -12.98 -17.76
C ALA A 22 -4.27 -12.81 -16.52
N VAL A 23 -4.86 -12.35 -15.43
CA VAL A 23 -4.21 -12.28 -14.13
C VAL A 23 -4.86 -13.29 -13.21
N THR A 24 -4.07 -14.06 -12.48
CA THR A 24 -4.59 -15.08 -11.56
C THR A 24 -3.86 -14.96 -10.23
N ASP A 25 -4.61 -14.99 -9.13
CA ASP A 25 -4.03 -15.03 -7.79
C ASP A 25 -3.67 -16.47 -7.38
N ARG A 26 -3.09 -16.64 -6.20
CA ARG A 26 -2.67 -17.96 -5.68
C ARG A 26 -3.86 -18.91 -5.42
N PHE A 27 -5.07 -18.41 -5.35
CA PHE A 27 -6.30 -19.21 -5.13
C PHE A 27 -7.03 -19.53 -6.43
N GLY A 28 -6.51 -19.06 -7.57
CA GLY A 28 -7.11 -19.29 -8.88
C GLY A 28 -8.18 -18.29 -9.27
N SER A 29 -8.39 -17.23 -8.48
CA SER A 29 -9.28 -16.12 -8.84
C SER A 29 -8.73 -15.40 -10.05
N LYS A 30 -9.65 -14.92 -10.92
CA LYS A 30 -9.28 -14.38 -12.23
C LYS A 30 -9.51 -12.88 -12.33
N GLY A 31 -8.60 -12.22 -13.01
CA GLY A 31 -8.67 -10.82 -13.38
C GLY A 31 -8.16 -10.60 -14.79
N LYS A 32 -8.31 -9.38 -15.26
CA LYS A 32 -7.82 -8.91 -16.56
C LYS A 32 -6.97 -7.67 -16.39
N MET A 33 -5.87 -7.62 -17.10
CA MET A 33 -4.98 -6.47 -17.11
C MET A 33 -4.86 -5.93 -18.53
N SER A 34 -5.08 -4.64 -18.69
CA SER A 34 -4.91 -3.94 -19.97
C SER A 34 -4.19 -2.63 -19.75
N GLY A 35 -3.40 -2.21 -20.75
CA GLY A 35 -2.67 -0.95 -20.64
C GLY A 35 -1.40 -0.92 -21.46
N LYS A 36 -0.52 -0.04 -21.02
CA LYS A 36 0.77 0.17 -21.66
C LYS A 36 1.86 0.53 -20.65
N PHE A 37 3.05 0.12 -20.97
CA PHE A 37 4.28 0.64 -20.42
C PHE A 37 5.00 1.40 -21.54
N GLY A 38 4.85 2.72 -21.52
CA GLY A 38 5.38 3.60 -22.56
C GLY A 38 6.80 4.06 -22.27
N TYR A 39 7.56 4.27 -23.32
CA TYR A 39 8.88 4.88 -23.26
C TYR A 39 9.17 5.67 -24.55
N ASN A 40 10.07 6.63 -24.43
CA ASN A 40 10.60 7.37 -25.55
C ASN A 40 12.11 7.12 -25.62
N TYR A 41 12.56 6.26 -26.54
CA TYR A 41 13.96 5.81 -26.64
C TYR A 41 14.55 5.35 -25.30
N PHE A 42 13.80 4.54 -24.54
CA PHE A 42 14.12 4.09 -23.18
C PHE A 42 14.31 5.21 -22.14
N ARG A 43 13.77 6.40 -22.45
CA ARG A 43 13.62 7.53 -21.53
C ARG A 43 12.15 7.80 -21.30
N ASP A 44 11.86 8.68 -20.34
CA ASP A 44 10.48 9.11 -20.04
C ASP A 44 9.52 7.92 -19.85
N LEU A 45 9.96 6.94 -19.06
CA LEU A 45 9.19 5.74 -18.77
C LEU A 45 7.89 6.11 -18.06
N HIS A 46 6.76 5.67 -18.59
CA HIS A 46 5.46 5.90 -17.98
C HIS A 46 4.58 4.66 -18.02
N LEU A 47 3.76 4.53 -17.01
CA LEU A 47 2.83 3.43 -16.81
C LEU A 47 1.39 3.96 -16.98
N ASP A 48 0.55 3.19 -17.65
CA ASP A 48 -0.89 3.41 -17.71
C ASP A 48 -1.54 2.03 -17.85
N THR A 49 -1.88 1.44 -16.70
CA THR A 49 -2.30 0.03 -16.63
C THR A 49 -3.49 -0.12 -15.70
N LYS A 50 -4.57 -0.70 -16.21
CA LYS A 50 -5.77 -1.03 -15.45
C LYS A 50 -5.88 -2.52 -15.26
N VAL A 51 -6.13 -2.95 -14.03
CA VAL A 51 -6.43 -4.33 -13.65
C VAL A 51 -7.85 -4.39 -13.11
N THR A 52 -8.66 -5.30 -13.63
CA THR A 52 -9.98 -5.61 -13.08
C THR A 52 -9.99 -7.04 -12.59
N PHE A 53 -10.62 -7.29 -11.45
CA PHE A 53 -10.56 -8.60 -10.82
C PHE A 53 -11.82 -8.91 -10.01
N THR A 54 -12.03 -10.21 -9.77
CA THR A 54 -13.15 -10.71 -8.99
C THR A 54 -12.63 -11.65 -7.93
N ASN A 55 -12.95 -11.36 -6.67
CA ASN A 55 -12.58 -12.15 -5.50
C ASN A 55 -11.07 -12.41 -5.38
N PHE A 56 -10.25 -11.40 -5.66
CA PHE A 56 -8.80 -11.47 -5.55
C PHE A 56 -8.34 -11.29 -4.11
N GLN A 57 -7.31 -12.01 -3.73
CA GLN A 57 -6.57 -11.68 -2.52
C GLN A 57 -5.72 -10.43 -2.78
N CYS A 58 -6.17 -9.28 -2.29
CA CYS A 58 -5.51 -7.99 -2.48
C CYS A 58 -4.48 -7.70 -1.38
N LEU A 59 -4.71 -8.20 -0.18
CA LEU A 59 -3.83 -8.01 0.97
C LEU A 59 -3.53 -9.35 1.64
N ASP A 60 -2.30 -9.53 2.07
CA ASP A 60 -1.82 -10.62 2.91
C ASP A 60 -0.56 -10.13 3.63
N THR A 61 -0.76 -9.35 4.66
CA THR A 61 0.29 -8.72 5.45
C THR A 61 0.24 -9.18 6.89
N ARG A 62 1.39 -9.16 7.53
CA ARG A 62 1.53 -9.41 8.96
C ARG A 62 1.75 -8.07 9.66
N GLU A 63 1.58 -8.05 10.95
CA GLU A 63 1.88 -6.90 11.79
C GLU A 63 3.30 -6.34 11.58
N THR A 64 4.27 -7.20 11.33
CA THR A 64 5.67 -6.80 11.06
C THR A 64 5.85 -6.08 9.73
N ASP A 65 4.89 -6.21 8.82
CA ASP A 65 4.97 -5.65 7.47
C ASP A 65 4.36 -4.25 7.40
N ASN A 66 3.38 -3.96 8.28
CA ASN A 66 2.71 -2.66 8.34
C ASN A 66 2.15 -2.41 9.76
N GLU A 67 2.51 -1.28 10.34
CA GLU A 67 2.10 -0.88 11.69
C GLU A 67 0.68 -0.28 11.77
N TYR A 68 0.12 0.19 10.65
CA TYR A 68 -1.20 0.83 10.63
C TYR A 68 -2.35 -0.16 10.43
N PHE A 69 -2.12 -1.19 9.63
CA PHE A 69 -3.10 -2.25 9.40
C PHE A 69 -2.44 -3.51 8.86
N TYR A 70 -2.99 -4.67 9.16
CA TYR A 70 -2.53 -5.95 8.64
C TYR A 70 -3.66 -6.97 8.55
N GLY A 71 -3.40 -8.12 7.93
CA GLY A 71 -4.37 -9.20 7.76
C GLY A 71 -4.52 -9.63 6.31
N GLN A 72 -5.69 -10.13 5.98
CA GLN A 72 -6.03 -10.61 4.66
C GLN A 72 -7.22 -9.85 4.10
N ALA A 73 -7.16 -9.42 2.84
CA ALA A 73 -8.29 -8.85 2.15
C ALA A 73 -8.52 -9.53 0.80
N PHE A 74 -9.78 -9.91 0.58
CA PHE A 74 -10.30 -10.35 -0.69
C PHE A 74 -11.26 -9.30 -1.21
N ALA A 75 -11.12 -8.93 -2.47
CA ALA A 75 -11.93 -7.88 -3.04
C ALA A 75 -12.28 -8.16 -4.51
N THR A 76 -13.32 -7.48 -4.97
CA THR A 76 -13.72 -7.39 -6.37
C THR A 76 -13.68 -5.92 -6.77
N GLY A 77 -13.05 -5.61 -7.91
CA GLY A 77 -12.94 -4.22 -8.32
C GLY A 77 -11.89 -3.97 -9.37
N SER A 78 -11.27 -2.80 -9.30
CA SER A 78 -10.23 -2.39 -10.24
C SER A 78 -9.11 -1.61 -9.56
N VAL A 79 -7.92 -1.70 -10.14
CA VAL A 79 -6.76 -0.90 -9.82
C VAL A 79 -6.27 -0.24 -11.10
N HIS A 80 -6.00 1.05 -11.04
CA HIS A 80 -5.42 1.81 -12.15
C HIS A 80 -4.10 2.42 -11.71
N LEU A 81 -3.01 1.98 -12.33
CA LEU A 81 -1.66 2.51 -12.13
C LEU A 81 -1.33 3.46 -13.27
N LYS A 82 -1.00 4.70 -12.98
CA LYS A 82 -0.69 5.70 -14.01
C LYS A 82 0.39 6.67 -13.56
N GLY A 83 1.15 7.15 -14.54
CA GLY A 83 2.14 8.20 -14.37
C GLY A 83 3.55 7.79 -14.81
N PRO A 84 4.48 8.75 -14.79
CA PRO A 84 5.89 8.45 -15.01
C PRO A 84 6.44 7.62 -13.85
N LEU A 85 7.47 6.79 -14.10
CA LEU A 85 8.07 5.94 -13.05
C LEU A 85 8.60 6.72 -11.85
N GLU A 86 8.84 8.01 -12.03
CA GLU A 86 9.28 8.90 -10.94
C GLU A 86 8.12 9.31 -10.03
N LYS A 87 6.87 9.25 -10.55
CA LYS A 87 5.65 9.62 -9.83
C LYS A 87 4.48 8.76 -10.28
N ILE A 88 4.22 7.70 -9.55
CA ILE A 88 3.15 6.74 -9.83
C ILE A 88 1.94 7.06 -8.96
N ASN A 89 0.78 7.20 -9.60
CA ASN A 89 -0.51 7.25 -8.92
C ASN A 89 -1.20 5.89 -9.07
N ILE A 90 -1.77 5.40 -7.98
CA ILE A 90 -2.52 4.15 -7.92
C ILE A 90 -3.92 4.47 -7.42
N ASP A 91 -4.91 4.36 -8.29
CA ASP A 91 -6.32 4.51 -7.93
C ASP A 91 -6.94 3.12 -7.76
N ILE A 92 -7.58 2.86 -6.64
CA ILE A 92 -8.16 1.55 -6.27
C ILE A 92 -9.64 1.75 -5.95
N ASP A 93 -10.51 1.06 -6.68
CA ASP A 93 -11.96 1.00 -6.42
C ASP A 93 -12.37 -0.45 -6.21
N VAL A 94 -12.79 -0.79 -4.99
CA VAL A 94 -13.00 -2.18 -4.58
C VAL A 94 -14.22 -2.35 -3.68
N VAL A 95 -14.78 -3.55 -3.75
CA VAL A 95 -15.78 -4.05 -2.82
C VAL A 95 -15.19 -5.24 -2.07
N SER A 96 -15.27 -5.24 -0.75
CA SER A 96 -14.76 -6.35 0.06
C SER A 96 -15.56 -7.63 -0.16
N ASN A 97 -14.87 -8.75 -0.15
CA ASN A 97 -15.44 -10.08 -0.29
C ASN A 97 -15.28 -10.90 0.99
N LYS A 98 -15.88 -12.10 0.99
CA LYS A 98 -15.73 -13.09 2.07
C LYS A 98 -14.27 -13.42 2.33
N ASN A 99 -13.98 -13.82 3.56
CA ASN A 99 -12.65 -14.15 4.06
C ASN A 99 -11.73 -12.93 4.20
N THR A 100 -12.27 -11.70 4.11
CA THR A 100 -11.56 -10.48 4.46
C THR A 100 -11.54 -10.33 5.98
N SER A 101 -10.36 -10.17 6.55
CA SER A 101 -10.13 -9.91 7.98
C SER A 101 -8.98 -8.93 8.12
N ILE A 102 -9.30 -7.71 8.54
CA ILE A 102 -8.36 -6.61 8.67
C ILE A 102 -8.21 -6.26 10.14
N HIS A 103 -6.97 -6.19 10.60
CA HIS A 103 -6.59 -5.74 11.92
C HIS A 103 -6.12 -4.30 11.85
N ILE A 104 -6.64 -3.45 12.71
CA ILE A 104 -6.27 -2.04 12.86
C ILE A 104 -5.81 -1.84 14.30
N PRO A 105 -4.49 -1.86 14.56
CA PRO A 105 -3.97 -1.55 15.89
C PRO A 105 -4.16 -0.05 16.17
N LEU A 106 -4.93 0.27 17.21
CA LEU A 106 -4.95 1.62 17.73
C LEU A 106 -3.64 1.82 18.50
N GLN A 107 -2.69 2.45 17.86
CA GLN A 107 -1.49 2.87 18.55
C GLN A 107 -1.91 3.88 19.61
N ASN A 108 -1.79 3.49 20.88
CA ASN A 108 -1.88 4.45 21.95
C ASN A 108 -0.75 5.47 21.73
N SER A 109 -1.12 6.68 21.33
CA SER A 109 -0.22 7.82 21.16
C SER A 109 0.50 8.22 22.46
N ALA A 110 0.44 7.37 23.48
CA ALA A 110 1.16 7.48 24.73
C ALA A 110 2.63 7.02 24.66
N THR A 111 3.07 6.42 23.55
CA THR A 111 4.49 6.49 23.27
C THR A 111 4.74 7.90 22.76
N ALA A 112 4.85 8.85 23.70
CA ALA A 112 5.43 10.15 23.43
C ALA A 112 6.58 9.91 22.46
N SER A 113 6.51 10.50 21.27
CA SER A 113 7.66 10.68 20.42
C SER A 113 8.79 11.08 21.38
N GLN A 114 9.70 10.18 21.65
CA GLN A 114 11.00 10.60 22.11
C GLN A 114 11.54 11.39 20.92
N THR A 115 11.06 12.63 20.84
CA THR A 115 11.73 13.67 20.11
C THR A 115 13.11 13.61 20.70
N ASN A 116 14.06 13.02 19.98
CA ASN A 116 15.48 13.12 20.32
C ASN A 116 15.84 14.59 20.22
N LEU A 117 15.48 15.35 21.26
CA LEU A 117 15.83 16.76 21.46
C LEU A 117 17.32 16.97 21.66
N LEU A 118 18.06 15.87 21.73
CA LEU A 118 19.51 15.89 21.85
C LEU A 118 20.15 15.21 20.66
N THR A 119 20.32 15.97 19.60
CA THR A 119 21.27 15.60 18.54
C THR A 119 22.66 15.87 19.11
N PHE A 120 23.38 14.84 19.53
CA PHE A 120 24.80 14.95 19.86
C PHE A 120 25.53 15.28 18.56
N VAL A 121 25.84 16.54 18.36
CA VAL A 121 26.75 16.98 17.31
C VAL A 121 28.14 16.62 17.80
N GLU A 122 28.79 15.65 17.18
CA GLU A 122 30.22 15.43 17.43
C GLU A 122 30.97 16.70 17.10
N PRO A 123 31.90 17.14 17.98
CA PRO A 123 32.69 18.33 17.73
C PRO A 123 33.48 18.14 16.45
N PHE A 124 33.45 19.16 15.58
CA PHE A 124 34.17 19.23 14.33
C PHE A 124 35.63 18.79 14.52
N LYS A 125 35.94 17.54 14.23
CA LYS A 125 37.30 17.15 13.90
C LYS A 125 37.53 17.62 12.45
N ASP A 126 38.57 18.45 12.30
CA ASP A 126 39.07 18.82 10.95
C ASP A 126 39.31 17.56 10.12
N ARG A 127 38.27 17.07 9.45
CA ARG A 127 38.39 16.04 8.43
C ARG A 127 38.94 16.75 7.20
N LYS A 128 40.18 16.46 6.86
CA LYS A 128 40.63 16.67 5.48
C LYS A 128 39.62 15.99 4.59
N VAL A 129 38.85 16.76 3.81
CA VAL A 129 37.83 16.25 2.92
C VAL A 129 38.54 15.40 1.89
N ASP A 130 38.43 14.08 2.00
CA ASP A 130 38.92 13.16 0.99
C ASP A 130 37.99 13.30 -0.22
N VAL A 131 38.53 13.74 -1.34
CA VAL A 131 37.80 13.93 -2.60
C VAL A 131 37.12 12.63 -3.04
N TYR A 132 37.67 11.49 -2.67
CA TYR A 132 37.10 10.17 -2.96
C TYR A 132 35.82 9.87 -2.16
N ASP A 133 35.79 10.28 -0.89
CA ASP A 133 34.60 10.17 -0.03
C ASP A 133 33.47 11.08 -0.51
N SER A 134 33.81 12.27 -1.00
CA SER A 134 32.86 13.21 -1.59
C SER A 134 32.24 12.66 -2.87
N LEU A 135 33.00 11.96 -3.72
CA LEU A 135 32.50 11.32 -4.94
C LEU A 135 31.60 10.12 -4.65
N GLN A 136 31.88 9.35 -3.57
CA GLN A 136 31.02 8.25 -3.11
C GLN A 136 29.68 8.81 -2.59
N THR A 137 29.71 9.89 -1.83
CA THR A 137 28.52 10.54 -1.28
C THR A 137 27.67 11.16 -2.40
N ILE A 138 28.29 11.76 -3.41
CA ILE A 138 27.59 12.26 -4.61
C ILE A 138 26.95 11.11 -5.41
N LYS A 139 27.66 10.00 -5.61
CA LYS A 139 27.10 8.81 -6.25
C LYS A 139 25.93 8.22 -5.44
N ALA A 140 26.03 8.13 -4.14
CA ALA A 140 24.96 7.65 -3.26
C ALA A 140 23.71 8.57 -3.31
N ASN A 141 23.91 9.88 -3.42
CA ASN A 141 22.83 10.85 -3.55
C ASN A 141 22.21 10.91 -4.96
N LEU A 142 22.99 10.58 -6.01
CA LEU A 142 22.48 10.47 -7.37
C LEU A 142 21.62 9.20 -7.60
N VAL A 143 21.78 8.17 -6.76
CA VAL A 143 21.03 6.90 -6.86
C VAL A 143 19.71 6.93 -6.11
N LYS A 144 19.46 7.89 -5.23
CA LYS A 144 18.16 8.05 -4.51
C LYS A 144 17.21 9.00 -5.25
N LYS A 145 16.88 8.74 -6.51
CA LYS A 145 15.61 9.19 -7.06
C LYS A 145 14.54 8.23 -6.52
N SER A 146 14.02 8.52 -5.34
CA SER A 146 12.88 7.77 -4.81
C SER A 146 11.67 8.04 -5.70
N THR A 147 11.03 7.00 -6.21
CA THR A 147 9.73 7.11 -6.88
C THR A 147 8.72 7.70 -5.90
N GLU A 148 8.09 8.81 -6.24
CA GLU A 148 6.93 9.33 -5.50
C GLU A 148 5.75 8.40 -5.78
N LEU A 149 5.18 7.83 -4.74
CA LEU A 149 4.02 6.96 -4.81
C LEU A 149 2.82 7.65 -4.16
N SER A 150 1.71 7.75 -4.88
CA SER A 150 0.41 8.16 -4.34
C SER A 150 -0.57 7.03 -4.54
N VAL A 151 -1.27 6.63 -3.48
CA VAL A 151 -2.28 5.57 -3.50
C VAL A 151 -3.57 6.15 -2.96
N ASP A 152 -4.63 6.10 -3.77
CA ASP A 152 -5.98 6.48 -3.39
C ASP A 152 -6.88 5.25 -3.48
N VAL A 153 -7.54 4.92 -2.38
CA VAL A 153 -8.40 3.73 -2.24
C VAL A 153 -9.81 4.15 -1.92
N ASP A 154 -10.77 3.73 -2.72
CA ASP A 154 -12.19 3.77 -2.43
C ASP A 154 -12.70 2.34 -2.21
N ALA A 155 -12.91 1.98 -0.95
CA ALA A 155 -13.32 0.64 -0.55
C ALA A 155 -14.75 0.63 -0.02
N ARG A 156 -15.62 -0.13 -0.69
CA ARG A 156 -16.93 -0.46 -0.14
C ARG A 156 -16.83 -1.72 0.70
N VAL A 157 -16.99 -1.57 1.99
CA VAL A 157 -16.97 -2.69 2.93
C VAL A 157 -18.36 -3.30 3.04
N THR A 158 -18.43 -4.62 3.02
CA THR A 158 -19.66 -5.41 3.16
C THR A 158 -19.62 -6.21 4.46
N PRO A 159 -20.77 -6.72 4.97
CA PRO A 159 -20.80 -7.52 6.20
C PRO A 159 -20.05 -8.86 6.10
N ASP A 160 -19.66 -9.26 4.90
CA ASP A 160 -18.82 -10.44 4.69
C ASP A 160 -17.36 -10.24 5.15
N ALA A 161 -16.94 -8.98 5.33
CA ALA A 161 -15.63 -8.62 5.85
C ALA A 161 -15.67 -8.41 7.36
N GLU A 162 -14.63 -8.86 8.05
CA GLU A 162 -14.43 -8.65 9.47
C GLU A 162 -13.33 -7.61 9.69
N VAL A 163 -13.61 -6.61 10.51
CA VAL A 163 -12.64 -5.61 10.95
C VAL A 163 -12.36 -5.84 12.43
N MET A 164 -11.11 -5.94 12.80
CA MET A 164 -10.65 -6.07 14.18
C MET A 164 -9.90 -4.82 14.60
N ILE A 165 -10.43 -4.11 15.58
CA ILE A 165 -9.78 -2.94 16.15
C ILE A 165 -9.10 -3.38 17.45
N GLU A 166 -7.79 -3.34 17.47
CA GLU A 166 -6.97 -3.71 18.62
C GLU A 166 -6.73 -2.46 19.47
N ILE A 167 -7.49 -2.33 20.58
CA ILE A 167 -7.43 -1.16 21.47
C ILE A 167 -6.18 -1.20 22.33
N ASP A 168 -5.94 -2.32 22.99
CA ASP A 168 -4.73 -2.59 23.74
C ASP A 168 -4.26 -4.02 23.49
N LYS A 169 -3.20 -4.12 22.74
CA LYS A 169 -2.63 -5.40 22.35
C LYS A 169 -1.98 -6.13 23.52
N SER A 170 -1.42 -5.41 24.49
CA SER A 170 -0.70 -5.99 25.64
C SER A 170 -1.64 -6.79 26.55
N VAL A 171 -2.88 -6.37 26.67
CA VAL A 171 -3.92 -7.05 27.45
C VAL A 171 -4.90 -7.84 26.58
N GLY A 172 -4.88 -7.64 25.27
CA GLY A 172 -5.73 -8.35 24.31
C GLY A 172 -7.13 -7.77 24.15
N ASP A 173 -7.27 -6.47 24.35
CA ASP A 173 -8.52 -5.74 24.14
C ASP A 173 -8.78 -5.55 22.65
N VAL A 174 -9.81 -6.23 22.12
CA VAL A 174 -10.13 -6.26 20.69
C VAL A 174 -11.62 -6.07 20.47
N ILE A 175 -11.97 -5.15 19.58
CA ILE A 175 -13.31 -5.06 19.00
C ILE A 175 -13.30 -5.79 17.66
N LYS A 176 -14.18 -6.76 17.51
CA LYS A 176 -14.50 -7.38 16.22
C LYS A 176 -15.80 -6.81 15.71
N ALA A 177 -15.79 -6.33 14.47
CA ALA A 177 -16.96 -5.70 13.87
C ALA A 177 -17.19 -6.21 12.44
N ARG A 178 -18.46 -6.37 12.10
CA ARG A 178 -18.95 -6.60 10.74
C ARG A 178 -19.99 -5.54 10.42
N GLY A 179 -20.00 -5.07 9.20
CA GLY A 179 -20.90 -3.98 8.83
C GLY A 179 -20.76 -3.53 7.40
N ASN A 180 -21.40 -2.41 7.11
CA ASN A 180 -21.38 -1.78 5.80
C ASN A 180 -20.72 -0.42 5.91
N GLY A 181 -19.93 -0.06 4.89
CA GLY A 181 -19.32 1.26 4.86
C GLY A 181 -18.69 1.59 3.52
N VAL A 182 -18.35 2.85 3.39
CA VAL A 182 -17.48 3.35 2.32
C VAL A 182 -16.30 4.01 3.01
N ILE A 183 -15.14 3.46 2.76
CA ILE A 183 -13.87 3.89 3.37
C ILE A 183 -12.95 4.38 2.26
N GLY A 184 -12.50 5.62 2.40
CA GLY A 184 -11.45 6.21 1.58
C GLY A 184 -10.12 6.19 2.33
N LEU A 185 -9.04 5.89 1.62
CA LEU A 185 -7.69 5.91 2.16
C LEU A 185 -6.76 6.56 1.14
N SER A 186 -6.08 7.62 1.55
CA SER A 186 -5.05 8.29 0.75
C SER A 186 -3.69 8.12 1.41
N ILE A 187 -2.74 7.60 0.67
CA ILE A 187 -1.37 7.34 1.13
C ILE A 187 -0.37 8.02 0.19
N ASN A 188 0.49 8.85 0.75
CA ASN A 188 1.67 9.37 0.04
C ASN A 188 2.87 9.41 1.01
N PRO A 189 3.71 8.36 1.03
CA PRO A 189 4.83 8.28 1.95
C PRO A 189 5.87 9.41 1.77
N SER A 190 6.00 9.95 0.55
CA SER A 190 6.92 11.04 0.26
C SER A 190 6.50 12.38 0.87
N ARG A 191 5.22 12.51 1.23
CA ARG A 191 4.62 13.70 1.84
C ARG A 191 4.13 13.45 3.26
N ASP A 192 4.39 12.26 3.81
CA ASP A 192 3.92 11.83 5.11
C ASP A 192 2.37 11.92 5.24
N ILE A 193 1.68 11.55 4.15
CA ILE A 193 0.22 11.53 4.10
C ILE A 193 -0.27 10.10 4.33
N PHE A 194 -1.11 9.95 5.34
CA PHE A 194 -1.91 8.75 5.61
C PHE A 194 -3.27 9.21 6.13
N ASP A 195 -4.21 9.40 5.21
CA ASP A 195 -5.54 9.91 5.53
C ASP A 195 -6.58 8.80 5.34
N LEU A 196 -7.26 8.44 6.42
CA LEU A 196 -8.38 7.50 6.43
C LEU A 196 -9.66 8.25 6.73
N TYR A 197 -10.67 8.11 5.86
CA TYR A 197 -11.95 8.78 5.99
C TYR A 197 -13.10 7.89 5.52
N GLY A 198 -14.32 8.24 5.88
CA GLY A 198 -15.52 7.52 5.47
C GLY A 198 -16.45 7.20 6.61
N ASP A 199 -17.48 6.43 6.31
CA ASP A 199 -18.51 6.00 7.24
C ASP A 199 -18.58 4.48 7.30
N TYR A 200 -18.61 3.92 8.50
CA TYR A 200 -18.77 2.50 8.73
C TYR A 200 -19.88 2.23 9.73
N HIS A 201 -20.91 1.53 9.30
CA HIS A 201 -22.04 1.14 10.13
C HIS A 201 -21.90 -0.31 10.58
N VAL A 202 -21.64 -0.50 11.86
CA VAL A 202 -21.53 -1.84 12.47
C VAL A 202 -22.91 -2.47 12.59
N THR A 203 -23.07 -3.66 12.02
CA THR A 203 -24.32 -4.45 12.08
C THR A 203 -24.22 -5.63 13.06
N ASP A 204 -23.01 -6.14 13.27
CA ASP A 204 -22.71 -7.22 14.19
C ASP A 204 -21.30 -7.05 14.75
N GLY A 205 -21.08 -7.43 15.98
CA GLY A 205 -19.75 -7.33 16.57
C GLY A 205 -19.66 -7.90 17.98
N SER A 206 -18.44 -8.03 18.43
CA SER A 206 -18.12 -8.45 19.79
C SER A 206 -16.95 -7.63 20.34
N TYR A 207 -17.01 -7.32 21.61
CA TYR A 207 -15.92 -6.67 22.31
C TYR A 207 -15.38 -7.63 23.37
N LYS A 208 -14.10 -7.93 23.27
CA LYS A 208 -13.38 -8.65 24.29
C LYS A 208 -12.62 -7.64 25.13
N PHE A 209 -13.09 -7.43 26.36
CA PHE A 209 -12.45 -6.59 27.36
C PHE A 209 -11.70 -7.47 28.36
N VAL A 210 -10.47 -7.14 28.66
CA VAL A 210 -9.64 -7.84 29.65
C VAL A 210 -9.29 -6.84 30.75
N LEU A 211 -9.84 -7.06 31.95
CA LEU A 211 -9.42 -6.33 33.14
C LEU A 211 -8.05 -6.84 33.58
N ALA A 212 -7.07 -5.95 33.64
CA ALA A 212 -5.73 -6.22 34.16
C ALA A 212 -5.72 -6.24 35.69
#